data_caa01db0a6ab518870b3f0ec181db883
#
_entry.id   caa01db0a6ab518870b3f0ec181db883
#
_cell.length_a   1.000
_cell.length_b   1.000
_cell.length_c   1.000
_cell.angle_alpha   90.00
_cell.angle_beta   90.00
_cell.angle_gamma   90.00
#
_symmetry.space_group_name_H-M   'P 1'
#
loop_
_entity.id
_entity.type
_entity.pdbx_description
1 polymer ?
#
loop_
_entity_poly.entity_id
_entity_poly.type
_entity_poly.pdbx_seq_one_letter_code
_entity_poly.pdbx_strand_id
1 'polypeptide(L)'
;NVLVRHQDGDILFMRRSANKSLYPGYYEFGAGGSVLAGEDSQTAALRELEEETGLVPDSIRLLEQVCSVEDQCHFDFYEAVVSSDKNQVRYQVGETDAHLWLPLSEIPAFIESRPCFQNQKRVLKKWIG
;
A
#
# COMPACT_ATOMS: atom_id res chain seq x y z
N ASN A 1 -3.89 -1.90 -5.28
CA ASN A 1 -3.32 -1.64 -3.95
C ASN A 1 -2.45 -2.81 -3.51
N VAL A 2 -1.29 -2.51 -2.96
CA VAL A 2 -0.30 -3.51 -2.55
C VAL A 2 0.04 -3.33 -1.07
N LEU A 3 -0.26 -4.35 -0.28
CA LEU A 3 0.21 -4.46 1.10
C LEU A 3 1.63 -4.99 1.07
N VAL A 4 2.59 -4.23 1.57
CA VAL A 4 4.01 -4.61 1.56
C VAL A 4 4.41 -5.14 2.94
N ARG A 5 4.79 -6.40 2.97
CA ARG A 5 5.29 -7.07 4.17
C ARG A 5 6.78 -7.34 4.02
N HIS A 6 7.57 -6.94 5.00
CA HIS A 6 8.96 -7.34 5.07
C HIS A 6 9.05 -8.78 5.58
N GLN A 7 10.09 -9.51 5.19
CA GLN A 7 10.27 -10.90 5.66
C GLN A 7 10.35 -11.02 7.19
N ASP A 8 10.67 -9.93 7.91
CA ASP A 8 10.67 -9.89 9.38
C ASP A 8 9.28 -9.70 9.98
N GLY A 9 8.26 -9.47 9.17
CA GLY A 9 6.87 -9.33 9.59
C GLY A 9 6.34 -7.90 9.62
N ASP A 10 7.19 -6.90 9.52
CA ASP A 10 6.76 -5.49 9.52
C ASP A 10 6.01 -5.13 8.23
N ILE A 11 5.06 -4.22 8.35
CA ILE A 11 4.24 -3.73 7.24
C ILE A 11 4.65 -2.29 6.92
N LEU A 12 4.77 -1.99 5.63
CA LEU A 12 5.12 -0.65 5.14
C LEU A 12 3.88 0.24 5.06
N PHE A 13 4.01 1.44 5.62
CA PHE A 13 3.05 2.53 5.44
C PHE A 13 3.75 3.71 4.80
N MET A 14 3.11 4.27 3.76
CA MET A 14 3.57 5.48 3.07
C MET A 14 2.64 6.63 3.45
N ARG A 15 3.18 7.82 3.67
CA ARG A 15 2.39 9.01 3.95
C ARG A 15 2.26 9.86 2.70
N ARG A 16 1.02 10.21 2.34
CA ARG A 16 0.74 11.13 1.23
C ARG A 16 1.33 12.49 1.54
N SER A 17 1.92 13.11 0.51
CA SER A 17 2.52 14.44 0.65
C SER A 17 1.52 15.45 1.21
N ALA A 18 2.00 16.33 2.08
CA ALA A 18 1.21 17.45 2.60
C ALA A 18 0.75 18.41 1.49
N ASN A 19 1.37 18.35 0.32
CA ASN A 19 1.04 19.19 -0.83
C ASN A 19 -0.02 18.57 -1.75
N LYS A 20 -0.51 17.36 -1.45
CA LYS A 20 -1.57 16.74 -2.23
C LYS A 20 -2.88 17.51 -2.03
N SER A 21 -3.65 17.70 -3.12
CA SER A 21 -4.95 18.36 -3.05
C SER A 21 -6.02 17.50 -2.40
N LEU A 22 -5.89 16.15 -2.53
CA LEU A 22 -6.81 15.19 -1.93
C LEU A 22 -6.08 14.39 -0.87
N TYR A 23 -6.68 14.34 0.33
CA TYR A 23 -6.21 13.54 1.46
C TYR A 23 -4.73 13.78 1.80
N PRO A 24 -4.28 15.05 1.99
CA PRO A 24 -2.88 15.30 2.37
C PRO A 24 -2.57 14.68 3.74
N GLY A 25 -1.38 14.11 3.88
CA GLY A 25 -0.93 13.53 5.13
C GLY A 25 -1.57 12.19 5.50
N TYR A 26 -2.43 11.63 4.66
CA TYR A 26 -3.02 10.30 4.90
C TYR A 26 -1.96 9.21 4.72
N TYR A 27 -2.08 8.18 5.55
CA TYR A 27 -1.23 7.00 5.46
C TYR A 27 -1.91 5.92 4.62
N GLU A 28 -1.11 5.26 3.78
CA GLU A 28 -1.52 4.15 2.93
C GLU A 28 -0.57 2.98 3.16
N PHE A 29 -1.09 1.75 3.14
CA PHE A 29 -0.18 0.62 3.17
C PHE A 29 0.45 0.41 1.78
N GLY A 30 1.78 0.48 1.72
CA GLY A 30 2.52 0.18 0.50
C GLY A 30 2.21 1.12 -0.66
N ALA A 31 1.58 0.59 -1.71
CA ALA A 31 1.37 1.30 -2.96
C ALA A 31 -0.03 1.07 -3.54
N GLY A 32 -0.44 1.95 -4.44
CA GLY A 32 -1.70 1.81 -5.15
C GLY A 32 -1.75 2.70 -6.37
N GLY A 33 -2.58 2.32 -7.33
CA GLY A 33 -2.74 3.07 -8.57
C GLY A 33 -3.68 2.39 -9.52
N SER A 34 -3.75 2.91 -10.73
CA SER A 34 -4.65 2.42 -11.77
C SER A 34 -3.94 1.46 -12.72
N VAL A 35 -4.68 0.45 -13.21
CA VAL A 35 -4.21 -0.44 -14.26
C VAL A 35 -4.21 0.34 -15.57
N LEU A 36 -3.08 0.31 -16.28
CA LEU A 36 -2.95 0.93 -17.59
C LEU A 36 -3.50 0.00 -18.69
N ALA A 37 -3.85 0.58 -19.82
CA ALA A 37 -4.33 -0.18 -20.97
C ALA A 37 -3.30 -1.23 -21.39
N GLY A 38 -3.76 -2.49 -21.58
CA GLY A 38 -2.90 -3.60 -21.99
C GLY A 38 -2.11 -4.26 -20.86
N GLU A 39 -2.26 -3.77 -19.64
CA GLU A 39 -1.60 -4.27 -18.45
C GLU A 39 -2.56 -5.13 -17.64
N ASP A 40 -2.11 -6.25 -17.07
CA ASP A 40 -2.93 -6.98 -16.11
C ASP A 40 -2.78 -6.38 -14.71
N SER A 41 -3.67 -6.77 -13.81
CA SER A 41 -3.72 -6.24 -12.45
C SER A 41 -2.43 -6.47 -11.67
N GLN A 42 -1.83 -7.66 -11.77
CA GLN A 42 -0.59 -7.98 -11.06
C GLN A 42 0.59 -7.17 -11.61
N THR A 43 0.69 -7.03 -12.93
CA THR A 43 1.73 -6.21 -13.57
C THR A 43 1.60 -4.77 -13.12
N ALA A 44 0.36 -4.25 -13.06
CA ALA A 44 0.09 -2.91 -12.56
C ALA A 44 0.53 -2.76 -11.10
N ALA A 45 0.24 -3.74 -10.25
CA ALA A 45 0.63 -3.73 -8.85
C ALA A 45 2.16 -3.66 -8.70
N LEU A 46 2.90 -4.46 -9.46
CA LEU A 46 4.37 -4.46 -9.45
C LEU A 46 4.93 -3.13 -9.93
N ARG A 47 4.37 -2.58 -11.00
CA ARG A 47 4.80 -1.29 -11.54
C ARG A 47 4.58 -0.16 -10.53
N GLU A 48 3.39 -0.08 -9.96
CA GLU A 48 3.04 0.96 -8.97
C GLU A 48 3.91 0.86 -7.73
N LEU A 49 4.19 -0.36 -7.27
CA LEU A 49 5.05 -0.58 -6.11
C LEU A 49 6.45 -0.03 -6.36
N GLU A 50 7.04 -0.32 -7.52
CA GLU A 50 8.37 0.17 -7.88
C GLU A 50 8.39 1.69 -8.05
N GLU A 51 7.38 2.25 -8.73
CA GLU A 51 7.28 3.70 -8.94
C GLU A 51 7.14 4.47 -7.63
N GLU A 52 6.30 3.98 -6.72
CA GLU A 52 5.97 4.71 -5.49
C GLU A 52 6.94 4.45 -4.35
N THR A 53 7.56 3.29 -4.29
CA THR A 53 8.43 2.91 -3.16
C THR A 53 9.86 2.53 -3.57
N GLY A 54 10.09 2.26 -4.84
CA GLY A 54 11.37 1.75 -5.32
C GLY A 54 11.62 0.29 -4.99
N LEU A 55 10.65 -0.41 -4.40
CA LEU A 55 10.84 -1.79 -3.98
C LEU A 55 10.41 -2.78 -5.06
N VAL A 56 11.17 -3.88 -5.16
CA VAL A 56 10.83 -5.02 -6.00
C VAL A 56 10.64 -6.21 -5.07
N PRO A 57 9.46 -6.84 -5.04
CA PRO A 57 9.19 -7.90 -4.07
C PRO A 57 9.78 -9.23 -4.50
N ASP A 58 10.05 -10.09 -3.52
CA ASP A 58 10.45 -11.48 -3.75
C ASP A 58 9.25 -12.34 -4.16
N SER A 59 8.05 -11.97 -3.70
CA SER A 59 6.80 -12.64 -4.05
C SER A 59 5.63 -11.67 -3.98
N ILE A 60 4.57 -11.96 -4.73
CA ILE A 60 3.34 -11.21 -4.72
C ILE A 60 2.17 -12.18 -4.90
N ARG A 61 1.06 -11.97 -4.17
CA ARG A 61 -0.15 -12.76 -4.30
C ARG A 61 -1.38 -11.89 -4.17
N LEU A 62 -2.45 -12.27 -4.86
CA LEU A 62 -3.74 -11.60 -4.73
C LEU A 62 -4.38 -11.99 -3.40
N LEU A 63 -4.75 -10.98 -2.60
CA LEU A 63 -5.48 -11.19 -1.34
C LEU A 63 -6.98 -11.17 -1.56
N GLU A 64 -7.47 -10.14 -2.25
CA GLU A 64 -8.90 -9.98 -2.44
C GLU A 64 -9.19 -9.01 -3.59
N GLN A 65 -10.35 -9.22 -4.22
CA GLN A 65 -10.89 -8.31 -5.21
C GLN A 65 -12.18 -7.72 -4.66
N VAL A 66 -12.29 -6.40 -4.71
CA VAL A 66 -13.47 -5.67 -4.26
C VAL A 66 -14.09 -4.96 -5.44
N CYS A 67 -15.38 -5.22 -5.68
CA CYS A 67 -16.15 -4.51 -6.69
C CYS A 67 -17.10 -3.55 -5.98
N SER A 68 -16.97 -2.26 -6.30
CA SER A 68 -17.93 -1.26 -5.86
C SER A 68 -18.91 -1.01 -6.99
N VAL A 69 -20.16 -1.43 -6.82
CA VAL A 69 -21.21 -1.20 -7.82
C VAL A 69 -21.54 0.29 -7.90
N GLU A 70 -21.50 0.97 -6.75
CA GLU A 70 -21.82 2.40 -6.67
C GLU A 70 -20.80 3.26 -7.40
N ASP A 71 -19.52 2.95 -7.26
CA ASP A 71 -18.43 3.71 -7.84
C ASP A 71 -17.97 3.17 -9.20
N GLN A 72 -18.54 2.05 -9.64
CA GLN A 72 -18.18 1.36 -10.88
C GLN A 72 -16.68 1.09 -10.99
N CYS A 73 -16.04 0.76 -9.88
CA CYS A 73 -14.60 0.50 -9.84
C CYS A 73 -14.28 -0.83 -9.17
N HIS A 74 -13.13 -1.37 -9.55
CA HIS A 74 -12.57 -2.57 -8.96
C HIS A 74 -11.34 -2.21 -8.16
N PHE A 75 -11.21 -2.83 -6.99
CA PHE A 75 -10.00 -2.71 -6.17
C PHE A 75 -9.42 -4.11 -5.99
N ASP A 76 -8.23 -4.32 -6.50
CA ASP A 76 -7.47 -5.53 -6.26
C ASP A 76 -6.44 -5.25 -5.18
N PHE A 77 -6.42 -6.11 -4.15
CA PHE A 77 -5.47 -6.01 -3.05
C PHE A 77 -4.48 -7.17 -3.13
N TYR A 78 -3.20 -6.83 -3.21
CA TYR A 78 -2.10 -7.79 -3.27
C TYR A 78 -1.28 -7.72 -2.00
N GLU A 79 -0.63 -8.82 -1.66
CA GLU A 79 0.42 -8.84 -0.65
C GLU A 79 1.75 -9.08 -1.36
N ALA A 80 2.70 -8.17 -1.17
CA ALA A 80 4.07 -8.32 -1.65
C ALA A 80 4.99 -8.55 -0.46
N VAL A 81 5.88 -9.54 -0.56
CA VAL A 81 6.88 -9.81 0.47
C VAL A 81 8.23 -9.33 -0.04
N VAL A 82 8.90 -8.51 0.76
CA VAL A 82 10.21 -7.95 0.42
C VAL A 82 11.24 -8.39 1.45
N SER A 83 12.49 -8.53 1.01
CA SER A 83 13.62 -8.85 1.87
C SER A 83 14.72 -7.78 1.83
N SER A 84 14.53 -6.75 1.03
CA SER A 84 15.48 -5.66 0.88
C SER A 84 15.62 -4.84 2.15
N ASP A 85 16.68 -4.02 2.20
CA ASP A 85 16.89 -3.09 3.30
C ASP A 85 15.71 -2.14 3.42
N LYS A 86 15.17 -1.99 4.63
CA LYS A 86 14.02 -1.10 4.90
C LYS A 86 14.31 0.36 4.58
N ASN A 87 15.58 0.75 4.56
CA ASN A 87 16.01 2.11 4.22
C ASN A 87 16.07 2.38 2.72
N GLN A 88 15.83 1.37 1.88
CA GLN A 88 15.81 1.52 0.43
C GLN A 88 14.51 2.11 -0.12
N VAL A 89 13.52 2.35 0.74
CA VAL A 89 12.27 2.98 0.31
C VAL A 89 12.56 4.37 -0.25
N ARG A 90 12.04 4.64 -1.45
CA ARG A 90 12.14 5.94 -2.11
C ARG A 90 10.76 6.56 -2.22
N TYR A 91 10.72 7.87 -2.35
CA TYR A 91 9.47 8.60 -2.51
C TYR A 91 9.31 9.07 -3.94
N GLN A 92 8.10 8.90 -4.49
CA GLN A 92 7.74 9.51 -5.75
C GLN A 92 7.46 10.99 -5.48
N VAL A 93 8.18 11.88 -6.16
CA VAL A 93 8.12 13.32 -5.94
C VAL A 93 6.69 13.83 -6.11
N GLY A 94 6.21 14.58 -5.11
CA GLY A 94 4.87 15.14 -5.10
C GLY A 94 3.77 14.16 -4.64
N GLU A 95 4.08 12.88 -4.46
CA GLU A 95 3.10 11.86 -4.07
C GLU A 95 3.21 11.50 -2.59
N THR A 96 4.41 11.19 -2.12
CA THR A 96 4.65 10.79 -0.72
C THR A 96 5.84 11.56 -0.15
N ASP A 97 5.86 11.75 1.17
CA ASP A 97 6.93 12.49 1.84
C ASP A 97 7.53 11.76 3.05
N ALA A 98 6.97 10.63 3.44
CA ALA A 98 7.45 9.85 4.58
C ALA A 98 7.00 8.41 4.48
N HIS A 99 7.64 7.54 5.25
CA HIS A 99 7.22 6.13 5.39
C HIS A 99 7.57 5.62 6.78
N LEU A 100 6.88 4.55 7.18
CA LEU A 100 7.28 3.77 8.35
C LEU A 100 7.02 2.28 8.13
N TRP A 101 7.82 1.50 8.84
CA TRP A 101 7.63 0.06 8.98
C TRP A 101 7.08 -0.21 10.36
N LEU A 102 5.91 -0.86 10.43
CA LEU A 102 5.24 -1.14 11.70
C LEU A 102 5.14 -2.65 11.94
N PRO A 103 5.47 -3.10 13.16
CA PRO A 103 5.17 -4.48 13.54
C PRO A 103 3.65 -4.67 13.64
N LEU A 104 3.20 -5.91 13.43
CA LEU A 104 1.76 -6.24 13.42
C LEU A 104 1.05 -5.78 14.69
N SER A 105 1.73 -5.88 15.84
CA SER A 105 1.16 -5.51 17.14
C SER A 105 0.82 -4.02 17.26
N GLU A 106 1.45 -3.15 16.49
CA GLU A 106 1.23 -1.71 16.55
C GLU A 106 0.20 -1.20 15.54
N ILE A 107 -0.18 -2.03 14.57
CA ILE A 107 -1.06 -1.60 13.49
C ILE A 107 -2.46 -1.22 13.96
N PRO A 108 -3.15 -1.99 14.84
CA PRO A 108 -4.49 -1.60 15.27
C PRO A 108 -4.56 -0.20 15.88
N ALA A 109 -3.64 0.14 16.78
CA ALA A 109 -3.59 1.46 17.38
C ALA A 109 -3.23 2.54 16.36
N PHE A 110 -2.32 2.24 15.44
CA PHE A 110 -1.89 3.18 14.42
C PHE A 110 -3.04 3.59 13.48
N ILE A 111 -3.78 2.63 12.93
CA ILE A 111 -4.87 2.91 11.98
C ILE A 111 -6.06 3.60 12.62
N GLU A 112 -6.22 3.50 13.94
CA GLU A 112 -7.27 4.22 14.68
C GLU A 112 -6.85 5.64 15.06
N SER A 113 -5.55 5.89 15.20
CA SER A 113 -5.01 7.18 15.67
C SER A 113 -4.49 8.09 14.54
N ARG A 114 -4.32 7.58 13.33
CA ARG A 114 -3.80 8.32 12.18
C ARG A 114 -4.81 8.35 11.05
N PRO A 115 -4.79 9.37 10.19
CA PRO A 115 -5.70 9.40 9.04
C PRO A 115 -5.32 8.33 8.03
N CYS A 116 -6.17 7.33 7.87
CA CYS A 116 -6.02 6.20 6.97
C CYS A 116 -7.31 5.97 6.19
N PHE A 117 -7.21 5.38 5.00
CA PHE A 117 -8.38 5.09 4.18
C PHE A 117 -9.18 3.91 4.75
N GLN A 118 -10.51 4.03 4.75
CA GLN A 118 -11.41 3.04 5.37
C GLN A 118 -11.30 1.65 4.73
N ASN A 119 -11.23 1.58 3.40
CA ASN A 119 -11.10 0.29 2.71
C ASN A 119 -9.78 -0.39 3.03
N GLN A 120 -8.71 0.37 3.23
CA GLN A 120 -7.42 -0.18 3.63
C GLN A 120 -7.44 -0.65 5.09
N LYS A 121 -8.10 0.09 5.99
CA LYS A 121 -8.29 -0.37 7.37
C LYS A 121 -9.02 -1.71 7.41
N ARG A 122 -10.04 -1.88 6.58
CA ARG A 122 -10.80 -3.13 6.48
C ARG A 122 -9.91 -4.29 6.03
N VAL A 123 -9.11 -4.08 5.00
CA VAL A 123 -8.18 -5.08 4.49
C VAL A 123 -7.15 -5.47 5.55
N LEU A 124 -6.58 -4.48 6.23
CA LEU A 124 -5.62 -4.73 7.31
C LEU A 124 -6.24 -5.56 8.43
N LYS A 125 -7.44 -5.22 8.86
CA LYS A 125 -8.13 -5.97 9.93
C LYS A 125 -8.41 -7.41 9.51
N LYS A 126 -8.77 -7.64 8.25
CA LYS A 126 -9.09 -8.97 7.74
C LYS A 126 -7.85 -9.85 7.56
N TRP A 127 -6.76 -9.30 7.04
CA TRP A 127 -5.62 -10.09 6.57
C TRP A 127 -4.42 -10.09 7.52
N ILE A 128 -4.38 -9.20 8.49
CA ILE A 128 -3.26 -9.07 9.43
C ILE A 128 -3.69 -9.36 10.87
N GLY A 129 -4.86 -8.93 11.21
CA GLY A 129 -5.40 -9.12 12.55
C GLY A 129 -6.14 -10.39 12.69
#